data_33d1cf95859fa5e8098a6b64e9e5d872
#
_entry.id   33d1cf95859fa5e8098a6b64e9e5d872
#
_cell.length_a   1.000
_cell.length_b   1.000
_cell.length_c   1.000
_cell.angle_alpha   90.00
_cell.angle_beta   90.00
_cell.angle_gamma   90.00
#
_symmetry.space_group_name_H-M   'P 1'
#
loop_
_entity.id
_entity.type
_entity.pdbx_description
1 polymer ?
#
loop_
_entity_poly.entity_id
_entity_poly.type
_entity_poly.pdbx_seq_one_letter_code
_entity_poly.pdbx_strand_id
1 'polypeptide(L)'
;MMKRILFATDLDNTLLFSHRHRQPGDRCAELWNGAEQGFFTPETVDLLPQAARQVRLLPITTRSIAQYQRIRWPEGAVPQEALTANGAVLLRDGEIDRDWYDQSWELVRAHQGVLRDLLERISAREDVASARIVENMYVYAACSDVAAAERCAAAWAQDAPFQMEVSGRKVYWFPPGIDKGTALRRAAGRYRPERILCAGDSVIDVPMLRRADLAMIPDGTLLPALPAERTLVCQENVRFPDFVLRTVLAQAGPG
;
A
#
# COMPACT_ATOMS: atom_id res chain seq x y z
N MET A 1 0.55 -25.70 -9.21
CA MET A 1 1.96 -25.49 -8.85
C MET A 1 2.07 -24.30 -7.92
N MET A 2 2.79 -24.38 -6.79
CA MET A 2 2.99 -23.21 -5.92
C MET A 2 3.87 -22.19 -6.65
N LYS A 3 3.43 -20.91 -6.70
CA LYS A 3 4.21 -19.83 -7.31
C LYS A 3 5.43 -19.55 -6.42
N ARG A 4 6.63 -19.64 -7.00
CA ARG A 4 7.91 -19.52 -6.28
C ARG A 4 8.22 -18.09 -5.86
N ILE A 5 7.67 -17.10 -6.59
CA ILE A 5 7.88 -15.67 -6.36
C ILE A 5 6.65 -15.06 -5.71
N LEU A 6 6.87 -14.33 -4.60
CA LEU A 6 5.91 -13.43 -4.00
C LEU A 6 6.21 -12.00 -4.51
N PHE A 7 5.25 -11.41 -5.21
CA PHE A 7 5.31 -10.00 -5.57
C PHE A 7 4.37 -9.22 -4.66
N ALA A 8 4.94 -8.51 -3.69
CA ALA A 8 4.25 -7.63 -2.77
C ALA A 8 4.32 -6.19 -3.28
N THR A 9 3.21 -5.50 -3.40
CA THR A 9 3.17 -4.17 -4.01
C THR A 9 2.23 -3.23 -3.26
N ASP A 10 2.64 -1.95 -3.12
CA ASP A 10 1.66 -0.91 -2.88
C ASP A 10 0.75 -0.72 -4.09
N LEU A 11 -0.30 0.06 -3.95
CA LEU A 11 -1.28 0.35 -5.01
C LEU A 11 -1.20 1.80 -5.48
N ASP A 12 -1.46 2.75 -4.59
CA ASP A 12 -1.58 4.17 -4.95
C ASP A 12 -0.21 4.73 -5.38
N ASN A 13 -0.12 5.31 -6.58
CA ASN A 13 1.10 5.74 -7.26
C ASN A 13 2.13 4.63 -7.57
N THR A 14 1.82 3.37 -7.28
CA THR A 14 2.68 2.22 -7.58
C THR A 14 2.11 1.39 -8.74
N LEU A 15 0.91 0.84 -8.63
CA LEU A 15 0.19 0.17 -9.72
C LEU A 15 -0.96 1.02 -10.26
N LEU A 16 -1.53 1.89 -9.44
CA LEU A 16 -2.65 2.77 -9.73
C LEU A 16 -2.23 4.24 -9.64
N PHE A 17 -2.66 5.06 -10.59
CA PHE A 17 -2.55 6.51 -10.49
C PHE A 17 -3.87 7.17 -10.14
N SER A 18 -3.83 8.27 -9.39
CA SER A 18 -4.98 9.13 -9.18
C SER A 18 -5.30 9.95 -10.45
N HIS A 19 -6.51 10.50 -10.51
CA HIS A 19 -6.94 11.39 -11.60
C HIS A 19 -5.98 12.55 -11.88
N ARG A 20 -5.16 12.97 -10.88
CA ARG A 20 -4.17 14.05 -11.02
C ARG A 20 -2.99 13.67 -11.92
N HIS A 21 -2.72 12.38 -12.06
CA HIS A 21 -1.61 11.83 -12.86
C HIS A 21 -2.12 11.08 -14.10
N ARG A 22 -3.42 11.21 -14.41
CA ARG A 22 -4.03 10.59 -15.58
C ARG A 22 -3.39 11.11 -16.87
N GLN A 23 -3.11 10.18 -17.77
CA GLN A 23 -2.64 10.46 -19.13
C GLN A 23 -3.63 9.91 -20.17
N PRO A 24 -3.56 10.40 -21.43
CA PRO A 24 -4.35 9.83 -22.52
C PRO A 24 -4.14 8.32 -22.65
N GLY A 25 -5.24 7.57 -22.79
CA GLY A 25 -5.20 6.12 -22.89
C GLY A 25 -5.33 5.37 -21.55
N ASP A 26 -5.16 6.04 -20.40
CA ASP A 26 -5.33 5.39 -19.10
C ASP A 26 -6.77 4.92 -18.89
N ARG A 27 -6.92 3.71 -18.35
CA ARG A 27 -8.21 3.09 -18.07
C ARG A 27 -8.65 3.32 -16.64
N CYS A 28 -9.87 3.81 -16.46
CA CYS A 28 -10.47 3.98 -15.15
C CYS A 28 -10.58 2.65 -14.41
N ALA A 29 -9.93 2.57 -13.25
CA ALA A 29 -9.90 1.43 -12.35
C ALA A 29 -10.77 1.61 -11.11
N GLU A 30 -11.17 2.83 -10.78
CA GLU A 30 -11.94 3.12 -9.57
C GLU A 30 -12.92 4.26 -9.79
N LEU A 31 -14.17 4.06 -9.35
CA LEU A 31 -15.19 5.10 -9.26
C LEU A 31 -15.52 5.39 -7.79
N TRP A 32 -15.69 6.67 -7.46
CA TRP A 32 -16.19 7.13 -6.18
C TRP A 32 -17.25 8.20 -6.39
N ASN A 33 -18.47 7.95 -5.92
CA ASN A 33 -19.63 8.83 -6.12
C ASN A 33 -19.83 9.24 -7.61
N GLY A 34 -19.64 8.29 -8.51
CA GLY A 34 -19.76 8.51 -9.95
C GLY A 34 -18.55 9.18 -10.62
N ALA A 35 -17.56 9.66 -9.85
CA ALA A 35 -16.36 10.29 -10.38
C ALA A 35 -15.20 9.27 -10.50
N GLU A 36 -14.42 9.39 -11.58
CA GLU A 36 -13.22 8.59 -11.80
C GLU A 36 -12.11 8.98 -10.83
N GLN A 37 -11.53 8.02 -10.11
CA GLN A 37 -10.53 8.26 -9.07
C GLN A 37 -9.17 7.63 -9.37
N GLY A 38 -9.15 6.37 -9.75
CA GLY A 38 -7.95 5.58 -9.98
C GLY A 38 -7.85 5.08 -11.41
N PHE A 39 -6.62 4.97 -11.92
CA PHE A 39 -6.36 4.59 -13.32
C PHE A 39 -5.21 3.61 -13.41
N PHE A 40 -5.34 2.63 -14.30
CA PHE A 40 -4.25 1.82 -14.82
C PHE A 40 -3.72 2.40 -16.12
N THR A 41 -2.42 2.30 -16.35
CA THR A 41 -1.85 2.58 -17.68
C THR A 41 -2.32 1.52 -18.67
N PRO A 42 -2.31 1.79 -19.99
CA PRO A 42 -2.59 0.77 -20.99
C PRO A 42 -1.70 -0.46 -20.83
N GLU A 43 -0.42 -0.26 -20.60
CA GLU A 43 0.55 -1.35 -20.43
C GLU A 43 0.32 -2.14 -19.14
N THR A 44 -0.04 -1.48 -18.04
CA THR A 44 -0.45 -2.18 -16.80
C THR A 44 -1.63 -3.11 -17.04
N VAL A 45 -2.62 -2.68 -17.85
CA VAL A 45 -3.78 -3.52 -18.18
C VAL A 45 -3.36 -4.80 -18.92
N ASP A 46 -2.34 -4.71 -19.77
CA ASP A 46 -1.86 -5.83 -20.58
C ASP A 46 -0.90 -6.76 -19.80
N LEU A 47 -0.01 -6.18 -18.96
CA LEU A 47 1.04 -6.94 -18.26
C LEU A 47 0.57 -7.54 -16.94
N LEU A 48 -0.35 -6.89 -16.23
CA LEU A 48 -0.77 -7.33 -14.90
C LEU A 48 -1.40 -8.74 -14.90
N PRO A 49 -2.26 -9.12 -15.88
CA PRO A 49 -2.74 -10.50 -16.00
C PRO A 49 -1.62 -11.51 -16.26
N GLN A 50 -0.58 -11.12 -17.00
CA GLN A 50 0.57 -11.97 -17.27
C GLN A 50 1.38 -12.20 -15.99
N ALA A 51 1.68 -11.13 -15.25
CA ALA A 51 2.36 -11.21 -13.96
C ALA A 51 1.55 -12.05 -12.94
N ALA A 52 0.23 -11.82 -12.85
CA ALA A 52 -0.64 -12.57 -11.96
C ALA A 52 -0.66 -14.09 -12.22
N ARG A 53 -0.40 -14.52 -13.45
CA ARG A 53 -0.23 -15.96 -13.76
C ARG A 53 1.09 -16.53 -13.27
N GLN A 54 2.18 -15.75 -13.30
CA GLN A 54 3.54 -16.23 -13.05
C GLN A 54 3.97 -16.10 -11.59
N VAL A 55 3.52 -15.04 -10.89
CA VAL A 55 3.89 -14.77 -9.50
C VAL A 55 2.66 -14.73 -8.59
N ARG A 56 2.86 -14.94 -7.29
CA ARG A 56 1.83 -14.63 -6.29
C ARG A 56 1.78 -13.12 -6.13
N LEU A 57 0.78 -12.49 -6.74
CA LEU A 57 0.51 -11.07 -6.59
C LEU A 57 -0.16 -10.81 -5.23
N LEU A 58 0.44 -9.97 -4.40
CA LEU A 58 -0.05 -9.59 -3.08
C LEU A 58 -0.02 -8.06 -2.91
N PRO A 59 -1.10 -7.36 -3.20
CA PRO A 59 -1.22 -5.96 -2.81
C PRO A 59 -1.12 -5.78 -1.30
N ILE A 60 -0.32 -4.79 -0.84
CA ILE A 60 -0.22 -4.37 0.57
C ILE A 60 -0.43 -2.85 0.61
N THR A 61 -1.61 -2.42 1.07
CA THR A 61 -2.05 -1.03 0.93
C THR A 61 -2.59 -0.44 2.22
N THR A 62 -2.50 0.87 2.37
CA THR A 62 -3.17 1.62 3.45
C THR A 62 -4.68 1.76 3.21
N ARG A 63 -5.21 1.37 2.06
CA ARG A 63 -6.64 1.42 1.79
C ARG A 63 -7.43 0.60 2.79
N SER A 64 -8.63 1.07 3.16
CA SER A 64 -9.62 0.24 3.87
C SER A 64 -10.14 -0.87 2.95
N ILE A 65 -10.81 -1.85 3.51
CA ILE A 65 -11.48 -2.93 2.76
C ILE A 65 -12.37 -2.33 1.67
N ALA A 66 -13.28 -1.42 2.05
CA ALA A 66 -14.22 -0.79 1.12
C ALA A 66 -13.51 0.02 0.01
N GLN A 67 -12.36 0.64 0.30
CA GLN A 67 -11.57 1.34 -0.72
C GLN A 67 -10.88 0.37 -1.68
N TYR A 68 -10.37 -0.74 -1.18
CA TYR A 68 -9.76 -1.76 -2.01
C TYR A 68 -10.79 -2.45 -2.92
N GLN A 69 -11.94 -2.79 -2.40
CA GLN A 69 -13.01 -3.48 -3.15
C GLN A 69 -13.62 -2.64 -4.30
N ARG A 70 -13.38 -1.33 -4.34
CA ARG A 70 -13.79 -0.49 -5.47
C ARG A 70 -12.91 -0.65 -6.71
N ILE A 71 -11.73 -1.27 -6.58
CA ILE A 71 -10.79 -1.43 -7.70
C ILE A 71 -11.37 -2.44 -8.71
N ARG A 72 -11.51 -1.98 -9.94
CA ARG A 72 -11.88 -2.80 -11.11
C ARG A 72 -10.62 -3.30 -11.77
N TRP A 73 -10.19 -4.46 -11.36
CA TRP A 73 -8.99 -5.09 -11.88
C TRP A 73 -9.15 -5.50 -13.34
N PRO A 74 -8.08 -5.50 -14.16
CA PRO A 74 -8.11 -6.12 -15.49
C PRO A 74 -8.51 -7.59 -15.38
N GLU A 75 -9.15 -8.10 -16.44
CA GLU A 75 -9.55 -9.51 -16.52
C GLU A 75 -8.33 -10.43 -16.33
N GLY A 76 -8.45 -11.44 -15.49
CA GLY A 76 -7.37 -12.36 -15.15
C GLY A 76 -6.28 -11.80 -14.21
N ALA A 77 -6.47 -10.58 -13.69
CA ALA A 77 -5.52 -9.92 -12.79
C ALA A 77 -6.07 -9.68 -11.37
N VAL A 78 -7.29 -10.13 -11.07
CA VAL A 78 -7.85 -10.00 -9.71
C VAL A 78 -6.96 -10.75 -8.71
N PRO A 79 -6.34 -10.07 -7.74
CA PRO A 79 -5.55 -10.76 -6.72
C PRO A 79 -6.44 -11.68 -5.87
N GLN A 80 -6.05 -12.93 -5.71
CA GLN A 80 -6.74 -13.87 -4.80
C GLN A 80 -6.63 -13.42 -3.35
N GLU A 81 -5.56 -12.71 -3.02
CA GLU A 81 -5.28 -12.22 -1.68
C GLU A 81 -4.79 -10.78 -1.73
N ALA A 82 -5.18 -9.98 -0.75
CA ALA A 82 -4.73 -8.60 -0.58
C ALA A 82 -4.63 -8.23 0.90
N LEU A 83 -3.64 -7.47 1.26
CA LEU A 83 -3.43 -6.93 2.60
C LEU A 83 -3.86 -5.46 2.61
N THR A 84 -5.02 -5.19 3.20
CA THR A 84 -5.59 -3.85 3.38
C THR A 84 -5.25 -3.30 4.78
N ALA A 85 -5.64 -2.06 5.05
CA ALA A 85 -5.39 -1.40 6.34
C ALA A 85 -3.91 -1.48 6.77
N ASN A 86 -2.98 -1.12 5.86
CA ASN A 86 -1.53 -1.18 6.06
C ASN A 86 -1.01 -2.58 6.43
N GLY A 87 -1.67 -3.61 5.91
CA GLY A 87 -1.33 -5.01 6.16
C GLY A 87 -2.01 -5.66 7.36
N ALA A 88 -2.86 -4.92 8.07
CA ALA A 88 -3.56 -5.43 9.24
C ALA A 88 -4.68 -6.41 8.89
N VAL A 89 -5.30 -6.30 7.72
CA VAL A 89 -6.39 -7.17 7.28
C VAL A 89 -6.00 -7.90 6.01
N LEU A 90 -6.00 -9.22 6.05
CA LEU A 90 -5.87 -10.06 4.86
C LEU A 90 -7.25 -10.36 4.30
N LEU A 91 -7.45 -10.02 3.05
CA LEU A 91 -8.58 -10.47 2.24
C LEU A 91 -8.15 -11.69 1.43
N ARG A 92 -8.99 -12.71 1.41
CA ARG A 92 -8.86 -13.88 0.56
C ARG A 92 -10.14 -14.05 -0.25
N ASP A 93 -10.04 -13.99 -1.56
CA ASP A 93 -11.19 -14.00 -2.47
C ASP A 93 -12.27 -12.96 -2.08
N GLY A 94 -11.80 -11.80 -1.59
CA GLY A 94 -12.65 -10.68 -1.16
C GLY A 94 -13.16 -10.75 0.29
N GLU A 95 -12.98 -11.88 0.98
CA GLU A 95 -13.43 -12.11 2.35
C GLU A 95 -12.29 -11.95 3.38
N ILE A 96 -12.63 -11.52 4.60
CA ILE A 96 -11.65 -11.34 5.68
C ILE A 96 -11.14 -12.70 6.17
N ASP A 97 -9.84 -12.92 6.13
CA ASP A 97 -9.15 -14.02 6.84
C ASP A 97 -9.18 -13.71 8.35
N ARG A 98 -10.03 -14.44 9.09
CA ARG A 98 -10.28 -14.18 10.51
C ARG A 98 -9.04 -14.40 11.36
N ASP A 99 -8.28 -15.46 11.10
CA ASP A 99 -7.04 -15.74 11.86
C ASP A 99 -6.01 -14.61 11.70
N TRP A 100 -5.92 -14.03 10.49
CA TRP A 100 -5.06 -12.89 10.26
C TRP A 100 -5.54 -11.65 10.99
N TYR A 101 -6.84 -11.36 10.92
CA TYR A 101 -7.45 -10.22 11.60
C TYR A 101 -7.27 -10.33 13.12
N ASP A 102 -7.55 -11.49 13.71
CA ASP A 102 -7.45 -11.72 15.16
C ASP A 102 -6.00 -11.52 15.66
N GLN A 103 -5.00 -12.01 14.90
CA GLN A 103 -3.60 -11.73 15.21
C GLN A 103 -3.26 -10.24 15.14
N SER A 104 -3.81 -9.49 14.20
CA SER A 104 -3.63 -8.04 14.10
C SER A 104 -4.38 -7.31 15.23
N TRP A 105 -5.57 -7.78 15.59
CA TRP A 105 -6.34 -7.25 16.70
C TRP A 105 -5.59 -7.39 18.04
N GLU A 106 -4.92 -8.51 18.27
CA GLU A 106 -4.11 -8.69 19.48
C GLU A 106 -3.00 -7.63 19.62
N LEU A 107 -2.45 -7.14 18.52
CA LEU A 107 -1.45 -6.06 18.54
C LEU A 107 -2.05 -4.70 18.94
N VAL A 108 -3.32 -4.45 18.63
CA VAL A 108 -3.93 -3.11 18.77
C VAL A 108 -4.99 -3.02 19.85
N ARG A 109 -5.50 -4.12 20.40
CA ARG A 109 -6.61 -4.12 21.36
C ARG A 109 -6.33 -3.28 22.62
N ALA A 110 -5.08 -3.32 23.13
CA ALA A 110 -4.68 -2.52 24.27
C ALA A 110 -4.60 -1.02 23.96
N HIS A 111 -4.53 -0.64 22.67
CA HIS A 111 -4.39 0.74 22.21
C HIS A 111 -5.72 1.38 21.81
N GLN A 112 -6.86 0.67 21.94
CA GLN A 112 -8.16 1.17 21.45
C GLN A 112 -8.63 2.47 22.14
N GLY A 113 -8.30 2.66 23.44
CA GLY A 113 -8.53 3.92 24.14
C GLY A 113 -7.76 5.07 23.49
N VAL A 114 -6.46 4.87 23.32
CA VAL A 114 -5.55 5.86 22.71
C VAL A 114 -5.95 6.20 21.27
N LEU A 115 -6.40 5.22 20.48
CA LEU A 115 -6.89 5.46 19.11
C LEU A 115 -8.15 6.35 19.09
N ARG A 116 -9.08 6.15 20.03
CA ARG A 116 -10.29 6.98 20.15
C ARG A 116 -9.98 8.40 20.59
N ASP A 117 -9.13 8.56 21.64
CA ASP A 117 -8.72 9.86 22.13
C ASP A 117 -7.96 10.66 21.05
N LEU A 118 -7.08 9.97 20.31
CA LEU A 118 -6.37 10.54 19.19
C LEU A 118 -7.32 10.98 18.07
N LEU A 119 -8.31 10.15 17.70
CA LEU A 119 -9.31 10.48 16.70
C LEU A 119 -10.11 11.72 17.10
N GLU A 120 -10.56 11.81 18.36
CA GLU A 120 -11.31 12.96 18.87
C GLU A 120 -10.49 14.25 18.74
N ARG A 121 -9.25 14.25 19.23
CA ARG A 121 -8.34 15.41 19.18
C ARG A 121 -8.01 15.83 17.75
N ILE A 122 -7.82 14.88 16.83
CA ILE A 122 -7.53 15.17 15.42
C ILE A 122 -8.77 15.71 14.71
N SER A 123 -9.95 15.14 14.99
CA SER A 123 -11.21 15.58 14.37
C SER A 123 -11.63 16.99 14.78
N ALA A 124 -11.15 17.49 15.92
CA ALA A 124 -11.40 18.85 16.38
C ALA A 124 -10.53 19.93 15.68
N ARG A 125 -9.59 19.54 14.83
CA ARG A 125 -8.69 20.46 14.14
C ARG A 125 -9.33 21.06 12.89
N GLU A 126 -9.18 22.34 12.68
CA GLU A 126 -9.72 23.06 11.50
C GLU A 126 -8.99 22.68 10.18
N ASP A 127 -7.73 22.27 10.25
CA ASP A 127 -6.93 21.87 9.10
C ASP A 127 -7.18 20.42 8.65
N VAL A 128 -8.03 19.67 9.36
CA VAL A 128 -8.41 18.29 9.06
C VAL A 128 -9.79 18.23 8.41
N ALA A 129 -9.83 17.79 7.16
CA ALA A 129 -11.08 17.66 6.41
C ALA A 129 -11.88 16.40 6.82
N SER A 130 -11.19 15.33 7.19
CA SER A 130 -11.81 14.11 7.73
C SER A 130 -10.80 13.27 8.49
N ALA A 131 -11.27 12.58 9.53
CA ALA A 131 -10.46 11.60 10.25
C ALA A 131 -11.29 10.36 10.59
N ARG A 132 -10.63 9.21 10.76
CA ARG A 132 -11.28 7.96 11.15
C ARG A 132 -10.27 6.94 11.69
N ILE A 133 -10.77 5.96 12.43
CA ILE A 133 -10.06 4.71 12.69
C ILE A 133 -10.33 3.77 11.51
N VAL A 134 -9.26 3.27 10.88
CA VAL A 134 -9.36 2.34 9.73
C VAL A 134 -9.37 0.91 10.26
N GLU A 135 -10.43 0.16 9.97
CA GLU A 135 -10.63 -1.26 10.32
C GLU A 135 -10.34 -1.59 11.81
N ASN A 136 -10.46 -0.61 12.71
CA ASN A 136 -10.07 -0.65 14.13
C ASN A 136 -8.54 -0.75 14.38
N MET A 137 -7.71 -0.52 13.38
CA MET A 137 -6.28 -0.80 13.46
C MET A 137 -5.41 0.45 13.65
N TYR A 138 -5.75 1.58 13.05
CA TYR A 138 -4.96 2.81 13.13
C TYR A 138 -5.81 4.05 12.83
N VAL A 139 -5.30 5.25 13.20
CA VAL A 139 -5.95 6.52 12.87
C VAL A 139 -5.40 7.08 11.57
N TYR A 140 -6.30 7.57 10.74
CA TYR A 140 -6.06 8.26 9.49
C TYR A 140 -6.73 9.63 9.50
N ALA A 141 -6.03 10.64 9.01
CA ALA A 141 -6.59 11.96 8.72
C ALA A 141 -6.30 12.39 7.28
N ALA A 142 -7.29 13.00 6.64
CA ALA A 142 -7.12 13.74 5.40
C ALA A 142 -7.19 15.23 5.72
N CYS A 143 -6.14 15.96 5.40
CA CYS A 143 -6.06 17.40 5.59
C CYS A 143 -6.52 18.16 4.32
N SER A 144 -6.80 19.45 4.46
CA SER A 144 -7.24 20.31 3.36
C SER A 144 -6.23 20.36 2.21
N ASP A 145 -4.95 20.45 2.56
CA ASP A 145 -3.81 20.49 1.63
C ASP A 145 -2.54 19.87 2.26
N VAL A 146 -1.43 19.89 1.53
CA VAL A 146 -0.15 19.34 1.99
C VAL A 146 0.40 20.12 3.18
N ALA A 147 0.34 21.45 3.15
CA ALA A 147 0.83 22.28 4.25
C ALA A 147 0.00 22.08 5.53
N ALA A 148 -1.31 21.82 5.40
CA ALA A 148 -2.16 21.45 6.52
C ALA A 148 -1.76 20.08 7.12
N ALA A 149 -1.38 19.10 6.28
CA ALA A 149 -0.89 17.81 6.78
C ALA A 149 0.45 17.97 7.53
N GLU A 150 1.35 18.80 7.02
CA GLU A 150 2.62 19.13 7.69
C GLU A 150 2.39 19.82 9.04
N ARG A 151 1.47 20.81 9.12
CA ARG A 151 1.10 21.44 10.39
C ARG A 151 0.44 20.47 11.36
N CYS A 152 -0.44 19.61 10.85
CA CYS A 152 -1.06 18.56 11.65
C CYS A 152 0.00 17.62 12.23
N ALA A 153 0.93 17.16 11.43
CA ALA A 153 2.03 16.30 11.86
C ALA A 153 2.95 17.01 12.87
N ALA A 154 3.35 18.26 12.61
CA ALA A 154 4.20 19.03 13.51
C ALA A 154 3.58 19.21 14.90
N ALA A 155 2.26 19.35 14.99
CA ALA A 155 1.55 19.44 16.27
C ALA A 155 1.65 18.18 17.14
N TRP A 156 2.03 17.05 16.56
CA TRP A 156 2.18 15.75 17.21
C TRP A 156 3.63 15.26 17.30
N ALA A 157 4.60 16.00 16.77
CA ALA A 157 5.97 15.55 16.62
C ALA A 157 6.64 15.10 17.93
N GLN A 158 6.24 15.69 19.07
CA GLN A 158 6.81 15.37 20.40
C GLN A 158 5.96 14.37 21.20
N ASP A 159 4.65 14.36 20.97
CA ASP A 159 3.68 13.63 21.80
C ASP A 159 2.85 12.62 20.99
N ALA A 160 3.31 12.22 19.80
CA ALA A 160 2.61 11.21 19.02
C ALA A 160 2.58 9.87 19.76
N PRO A 161 1.40 9.31 20.05
CA PRO A 161 1.30 8.06 20.79
C PRO A 161 1.76 6.85 19.98
N PHE A 162 1.88 7.02 18.65
CA PHE A 162 2.23 5.98 17.68
C PHE A 162 3.18 6.52 16.62
N GLN A 163 3.77 5.62 15.83
CA GLN A 163 4.51 6.00 14.64
C GLN A 163 3.62 6.81 13.70
N MET A 164 4.07 7.99 13.32
CA MET A 164 3.33 8.89 12.46
C MET A 164 4.00 8.96 11.09
N GLU A 165 3.18 8.90 10.05
CA GLU A 165 3.62 9.01 8.66
C GLU A 165 2.76 10.01 7.90
N VAL A 166 3.41 10.79 7.03
CA VAL A 166 2.75 11.78 6.17
C VAL A 166 2.92 11.36 4.71
N SER A 167 1.82 11.36 3.97
CA SER A 167 1.84 11.11 2.53
C SER A 167 0.88 12.09 1.82
N GLY A 168 1.43 13.08 1.15
CA GLY A 168 0.67 14.17 0.55
C GLY A 168 -0.21 14.88 1.59
N ARG A 169 -1.53 14.88 1.38
CA ARG A 169 -2.51 15.49 2.31
C ARG A 169 -2.96 14.56 3.45
N LYS A 170 -2.30 13.41 3.64
CA LYS A 170 -2.74 12.36 4.55
C LYS A 170 -1.75 12.21 5.69
N VAL A 171 -2.26 12.05 6.91
CA VAL A 171 -1.46 11.73 8.10
C VAL A 171 -1.99 10.44 8.70
N TYR A 172 -1.08 9.57 9.09
CA TYR A 172 -1.37 8.26 9.64
C TYR A 172 -0.69 8.08 10.98
N TRP A 173 -1.35 7.41 11.93
CA TRP A 173 -0.78 7.04 13.23
C TRP A 173 -0.92 5.53 13.39
N PHE A 174 0.19 4.81 13.20
CA PHE A 174 0.24 3.36 13.20
C PHE A 174 0.67 2.82 14.56
N PRO A 175 -0.18 2.06 15.28
CA PRO A 175 0.26 1.31 16.45
C PRO A 175 1.39 0.35 16.12
N PRO A 176 2.23 -0.02 17.12
CA PRO A 176 3.31 -0.97 16.92
C PRO A 176 2.86 -2.28 16.26
N GLY A 177 3.58 -2.72 15.24
CA GLY A 177 3.30 -3.94 14.49
C GLY A 177 2.29 -3.80 13.35
N ILE A 178 1.68 -2.62 13.17
CA ILE A 178 0.82 -2.30 12.01
C ILE A 178 1.66 -1.57 10.96
N ASP A 179 2.40 -2.32 10.19
CA ASP A 179 3.22 -1.83 9.08
C ASP A 179 3.34 -2.88 7.97
N LYS A 180 3.64 -2.42 6.73
CA LYS A 180 3.74 -3.29 5.54
C LYS A 180 4.87 -4.32 5.64
N GLY A 181 5.94 -4.03 6.37
CA GLY A 181 7.05 -4.96 6.56
C GLY A 181 6.70 -6.11 7.51
N THR A 182 5.99 -5.84 8.60
CA THR A 182 5.44 -6.87 9.48
C THR A 182 4.42 -7.73 8.74
N ALA A 183 3.53 -7.12 7.95
CA ALA A 183 2.57 -7.84 7.12
C ALA A 183 3.26 -8.75 6.09
N LEU A 184 4.27 -8.23 5.37
CA LEU A 184 5.06 -9.03 4.43
C LEU A 184 5.78 -10.20 5.10
N ARG A 185 6.37 -10.00 6.29
CA ARG A 185 7.01 -11.08 7.06
C ARG A 185 6.03 -12.19 7.41
N ARG A 186 4.81 -11.84 7.84
CA ARG A 186 3.74 -12.81 8.15
C ARG A 186 3.32 -13.56 6.88
N ALA A 187 3.16 -12.86 5.76
CA ALA A 187 2.83 -13.46 4.48
C ALA A 187 3.94 -14.40 3.99
N ALA A 188 5.20 -14.00 4.07
CA ALA A 188 6.34 -14.81 3.70
C ALA A 188 6.43 -16.10 4.56
N GLY A 189 6.15 -16.01 5.86
CA GLY A 189 6.06 -17.18 6.74
C GLY A 189 4.95 -18.16 6.33
N ARG A 190 3.81 -17.64 5.84
CA ARG A 190 2.67 -18.44 5.37
C ARG A 190 2.91 -19.09 4.01
N TYR A 191 3.45 -18.32 3.04
CA TYR A 191 3.58 -18.78 1.65
C TYR A 191 4.93 -19.42 1.34
N ARG A 192 5.94 -19.16 2.15
CA ARG A 192 7.32 -19.65 2.00
C ARG A 192 7.85 -19.48 0.56
N PRO A 193 7.82 -18.25 0.03
CA PRO A 193 8.31 -17.96 -1.31
C PRO A 193 9.82 -18.20 -1.36
N GLU A 194 10.34 -18.55 -2.54
CA GLU A 194 11.77 -18.65 -2.79
C GLU A 194 12.39 -17.25 -3.03
N ARG A 195 11.56 -16.30 -3.50
CA ARG A 195 11.97 -14.94 -3.79
C ARG A 195 10.85 -13.96 -3.52
N ILE A 196 11.21 -12.79 -3.00
CA ILE A 196 10.29 -11.68 -2.68
C ILE A 196 10.67 -10.47 -3.52
N LEU A 197 9.76 -10.02 -4.37
CA LEU A 197 9.85 -8.76 -5.09
C LEU A 197 8.90 -7.76 -4.43
N CYS A 198 9.34 -6.51 -4.25
CA CYS A 198 8.48 -5.46 -3.69
C CYS A 198 8.50 -4.20 -4.55
N ALA A 199 7.35 -3.52 -4.62
CA ALA A 199 7.24 -2.20 -5.22
C ALA A 199 6.47 -1.24 -4.30
N GLY A 200 6.94 0.01 -4.20
CA GLY A 200 6.30 1.05 -3.39
C GLY A 200 6.89 2.43 -3.70
N ASP A 201 6.14 3.49 -3.37
CA ASP A 201 6.47 4.87 -3.75
C ASP A 201 6.74 5.80 -2.55
N SER A 202 6.46 5.36 -1.33
CA SER A 202 6.46 6.22 -0.15
C SER A 202 7.21 5.66 1.05
N VAL A 203 7.46 6.50 2.05
CA VAL A 203 8.10 6.11 3.32
C VAL A 203 7.33 5.00 4.05
N ILE A 204 6.02 4.92 3.86
CA ILE A 204 5.16 3.87 4.43
C ILE A 204 5.52 2.48 3.87
N ASP A 205 6.12 2.43 2.67
CA ASP A 205 6.53 1.19 2.00
C ASP A 205 7.92 0.71 2.43
N VAL A 206 8.75 1.59 2.99
CA VAL A 206 10.14 1.28 3.37
C VAL A 206 10.25 0.01 4.22
N PRO A 207 9.41 -0.24 5.22
CA PRO A 207 9.48 -1.49 6.00
C PRO A 207 9.28 -2.75 5.16
N MET A 208 8.46 -2.69 4.10
CA MET A 208 8.25 -3.78 3.14
C MET A 208 9.42 -3.88 2.16
N LEU A 209 9.84 -2.76 1.56
CA LEU A 209 10.92 -2.70 0.57
C LEU A 209 12.25 -3.21 1.14
N ARG A 210 12.55 -2.93 2.41
CA ARG A 210 13.76 -3.43 3.10
C ARG A 210 13.83 -4.96 3.20
N ARG A 211 12.70 -5.66 3.10
CA ARG A 211 12.59 -7.13 3.22
C ARG A 211 12.64 -7.85 1.88
N ALA A 212 12.63 -7.11 0.79
CA ALA A 212 12.63 -7.66 -0.55
C ALA A 212 14.01 -8.22 -0.93
N ASP A 213 14.02 -9.28 -1.75
CA ASP A 213 15.20 -9.69 -2.51
C ASP A 213 15.47 -8.72 -3.67
N LEU A 214 14.40 -8.05 -4.15
CA LEU A 214 14.49 -6.96 -5.11
C LEU A 214 13.37 -5.95 -4.83
N ALA A 215 13.76 -4.71 -4.51
CA ALA A 215 12.87 -3.58 -4.31
C ALA A 215 12.80 -2.71 -5.58
N MET A 216 11.64 -2.14 -5.89
CA MET A 216 11.41 -1.23 -7.00
C MET A 216 10.79 0.06 -6.48
N ILE A 217 11.37 1.20 -6.82
CA ILE A 217 10.94 2.54 -6.39
C ILE A 217 10.85 3.49 -7.58
N PRO A 218 9.98 4.52 -7.54
CA PRO A 218 9.78 5.41 -8.68
C PRO A 218 10.97 6.33 -8.96
N ASP A 219 11.67 6.74 -7.90
CA ASP A 219 12.81 7.65 -7.97
C ASP A 219 13.80 7.42 -6.82
N GLY A 220 14.85 8.24 -6.76
CA GLY A 220 15.91 8.09 -5.75
C GLY A 220 15.56 8.52 -4.32
N THR A 221 14.37 9.04 -4.07
CA THR A 221 13.98 9.64 -2.77
C THR A 221 14.09 8.63 -1.61
N LEU A 222 13.74 7.38 -1.84
CA LEU A 222 13.77 6.32 -0.83
C LEU A 222 15.12 5.60 -0.72
N LEU A 223 16.06 5.80 -1.67
CA LEU A 223 17.37 5.12 -1.68
C LEU A 223 18.14 5.22 -0.35
N PRO A 224 18.20 6.38 0.34
CA PRO A 224 18.91 6.46 1.62
C PRO A 224 18.39 5.52 2.70
N ALA A 225 17.14 5.05 2.56
CA ALA A 225 16.49 4.14 3.50
C ALA A 225 16.55 2.66 3.09
N LEU A 226 17.10 2.34 1.90
CA LEU A 226 17.04 1.01 1.30
C LEU A 226 18.44 0.45 0.96
N PRO A 227 18.62 -0.88 0.90
CA PRO A 227 19.85 -1.49 0.40
C PRO A 227 20.02 -1.23 -1.11
N ALA A 228 21.00 -0.43 -1.49
CA ALA A 228 21.18 0.01 -2.87
C ALA A 228 21.38 -1.17 -3.85
N GLU A 229 22.08 -2.22 -3.42
CA GLU A 229 22.40 -3.40 -4.23
C GLU A 229 21.17 -4.27 -4.58
N ARG A 230 20.04 -4.04 -3.91
CA ARG A 230 18.78 -4.74 -4.11
C ARG A 230 17.64 -3.82 -4.50
N THR A 231 17.94 -2.57 -4.84
CA THR A 231 16.92 -1.56 -5.16
C THR A 231 17.09 -1.07 -6.59
N LEU A 232 16.04 -1.21 -7.38
CA LEU A 232 15.95 -0.65 -8.72
C LEU A 232 15.13 0.64 -8.68
N VAL A 233 15.70 1.67 -9.26
CA VAL A 233 15.01 2.96 -9.47
C VAL A 233 14.42 2.97 -10.87
N CYS A 234 13.17 3.41 -10.99
CA CYS A 234 12.52 3.59 -12.28
C CYS A 234 13.28 4.61 -13.13
N GLN A 235 13.42 4.33 -14.40
CA GLN A 235 14.08 5.22 -15.34
C GLN A 235 13.22 6.46 -15.62
N GLU A 236 13.87 7.58 -15.91
CA GLU A 236 13.18 8.78 -16.38
C GLU A 236 12.32 8.47 -17.61
N ASN A 237 11.16 9.11 -17.71
CA ASN A 237 10.17 8.95 -18.79
C ASN A 237 9.51 7.55 -18.91
N VAL A 238 9.75 6.64 -17.97
CA VAL A 238 9.01 5.38 -17.85
C VAL A 238 7.97 5.52 -16.74
N ARG A 239 6.74 5.07 -17.00
CA ARG A 239 5.72 5.06 -15.95
C ARG A 239 6.02 3.95 -14.95
N PHE A 240 5.97 4.28 -13.67
CA PHE A 240 6.40 3.38 -12.62
C PHE A 240 5.68 2.01 -12.62
N PRO A 241 4.34 1.90 -12.76
CA PRO A 241 3.69 0.60 -12.83
C PRO A 241 4.16 -0.25 -14.01
N ASP A 242 4.46 0.35 -15.15
CA ASP A 242 4.94 -0.36 -16.33
C ASP A 242 6.36 -0.90 -16.11
N PHE A 243 7.25 -0.08 -15.52
CA PHE A 243 8.57 -0.50 -15.07
C PHE A 243 8.51 -1.67 -14.08
N VAL A 244 7.63 -1.57 -13.07
CA VAL A 244 7.42 -2.61 -12.07
C VAL A 244 7.01 -3.93 -12.72
N LEU A 245 6.00 -3.92 -13.58
CA LEU A 245 5.47 -5.15 -14.19
C LEU A 245 6.43 -5.77 -15.18
N ARG A 246 7.14 -4.98 -16.00
CA ARG A 246 8.23 -5.48 -16.86
C ARG A 246 9.32 -6.16 -16.04
N THR A 247 9.71 -5.55 -14.92
CA THR A 247 10.73 -6.11 -14.01
C THR A 247 10.24 -7.42 -13.39
N VAL A 248 9.00 -7.47 -12.88
CA VAL A 248 8.42 -8.69 -12.30
C VAL A 248 8.41 -9.83 -13.32
N LEU A 249 7.96 -9.57 -14.54
CA LEU A 249 7.93 -10.57 -15.62
C LEU A 249 9.33 -11.04 -15.99
N ALA A 250 10.31 -10.15 -16.09
CA ALA A 250 11.70 -10.51 -16.35
C ALA A 250 12.30 -11.40 -15.25
N GLN A 251 11.91 -11.18 -13.98
CA GLN A 251 12.34 -12.00 -12.84
C GLN A 251 11.63 -13.35 -12.74
N ALA A 252 10.42 -13.46 -13.28
CA ALA A 252 9.67 -14.72 -13.29
C ALA A 252 10.19 -15.71 -14.35
N GLY A 253 10.89 -15.20 -15.38
CA GLY A 253 11.38 -16.01 -16.50
C GLY A 253 10.29 -16.32 -17.53
N PRO A 254 10.66 -16.96 -18.66
CA PRO A 254 9.68 -17.43 -19.62
C PRO A 254 8.81 -18.50 -18.97
N GLY A 255 7.48 -18.32 -19.05
CA GLY A 255 6.45 -19.25 -18.56
C GLY A 255 6.35 -20.52 -19.40
#